data_2cd057d51591d4c3c21de5f486857494
#
_entry.id   2cd057d51591d4c3c21de5f486857494
#
_cell.length_a   1.000
_cell.length_b   1.000
_cell.length_c   1.000
_cell.angle_alpha   90.00
_cell.angle_beta   90.00
_cell.angle_gamma   90.00
#
_symmetry.space_group_name_H-M   'P 1'
#
loop_
_entity.id
_entity.type
_entity.pdbx_description
1 polymer ?
#
loop_
_entity_poly.entity_id
_entity_poly.type
_entity_poly.pdbx_seq_one_letter_code
_entity_poly.pdbx_strand_id
1 'polypeptide(L)'
;MSNVQSIIEDAFESRSSINPKTVSSEIKEAINKAINGLNNGSLRVASREGSSQNWQTHQWLKKAVLLSFRIKDNSKMDGNYTNYFDKVESKFAHFQEKDFNDGGYRVVPNAMVRQGSFIGKNAVLMPSYVNIGAYVDEGTMVDTWATVGSCAQIGKNVHLSGGVGIGGVLEPIQAGPTIIGDNCFIGARSEVVEGVVVEDNAVISMGVYIGQSTKIYDRETG
;
A
#
# COMPACT_ATOMS: atom_id res chain seq x y z
N MET A 1 9.61 11.39 15.95
CA MET A 1 9.42 11.24 14.49
C MET A 1 10.37 12.12 13.68
N SER A 2 10.65 13.36 14.05
CA SER A 2 11.58 14.26 13.32
C SER A 2 12.96 13.67 12.99
N ASN A 3 13.56 12.91 13.90
CA ASN A 3 14.89 12.32 13.66
C ASN A 3 14.85 11.19 12.61
N VAL A 4 13.86 10.29 12.63
CA VAL A 4 13.75 9.17 11.66
C VAL A 4 13.53 9.70 10.25
N GLN A 5 12.66 10.69 10.09
CA GLN A 5 12.40 11.33 8.80
C GLN A 5 13.66 11.95 8.23
N SER A 6 14.40 12.77 9.02
CA SER A 6 15.64 13.41 8.57
C SER A 6 16.68 12.39 8.12
N ILE A 7 16.90 11.32 8.90
CA ILE A 7 17.84 10.24 8.52
C ILE A 7 17.46 9.61 7.18
N ILE A 8 16.17 9.37 6.95
CA ILE A 8 15.68 8.77 5.69
C ILE A 8 15.85 9.74 4.52
N GLU A 9 15.54 11.02 4.71
CA GLU A 9 15.69 12.05 3.68
C GLU A 9 17.16 12.22 3.27
N ASP A 10 18.06 12.32 4.24
CA ASP A 10 19.51 12.43 4.01
C ASP A 10 20.07 11.16 3.33
N ALA A 11 19.66 9.97 3.79
CA ALA A 11 20.06 8.71 3.20
C ALA A 11 19.56 8.58 1.75
N PHE A 12 18.39 9.12 1.45
CA PHE A 12 17.85 9.05 0.10
C PHE A 12 18.65 9.88 -0.92
N GLU A 13 19.22 11.01 -0.51
CA GLU A 13 20.09 11.83 -1.38
C GLU A 13 21.37 11.07 -1.76
N SER A 14 21.89 10.23 -0.85
CA SER A 14 23.06 9.38 -1.09
C SER A 14 22.75 7.93 -1.46
N ARG A 15 21.50 7.63 -1.87
CA ARG A 15 20.99 6.27 -2.08
C ARG A 15 21.77 5.42 -3.07
N SER A 16 22.50 6.02 -4.01
CA SER A 16 23.33 5.28 -4.96
C SER A 16 24.48 4.51 -4.29
N SER A 17 24.97 4.98 -3.15
CA SER A 17 26.04 4.35 -2.36
C SER A 17 25.52 3.35 -1.33
N ILE A 18 24.19 3.29 -1.09
CA ILE A 18 23.58 2.43 -0.09
C ILE A 18 23.31 1.05 -0.68
N ASN A 19 23.86 0.04 -0.02
CA ASN A 19 23.61 -1.38 -0.29
C ASN A 19 23.72 -2.19 1.02
N PRO A 20 23.43 -3.50 1.04
CA PRO A 20 23.42 -4.31 2.26
C PRO A 20 24.75 -4.33 3.01
N LYS A 21 25.89 -4.07 2.32
CA LYS A 21 27.24 -4.08 2.91
C LYS A 21 27.70 -2.73 3.43
N THR A 22 27.19 -1.62 2.86
CA THR A 22 27.64 -0.25 3.16
C THR A 22 26.68 0.54 4.05
N VAL A 23 25.44 0.09 4.20
CA VAL A 23 24.43 0.78 5.02
C VAL A 23 24.86 0.81 6.48
N SER A 24 24.82 1.99 7.11
CA SER A 24 25.04 2.11 8.56
C SER A 24 23.90 1.51 9.37
N SER A 25 24.18 1.10 10.60
CA SER A 25 23.16 0.59 11.53
C SER A 25 22.05 1.63 11.77
N GLU A 26 22.39 2.88 11.91
CA GLU A 26 21.46 3.99 12.12
C GLU A 26 20.46 4.13 10.96
N ILE A 27 20.93 4.14 9.72
CA ILE A 27 20.08 4.20 8.51
C ILE A 27 19.20 2.96 8.42
N LYS A 28 19.76 1.77 8.68
CA LYS A 28 19.01 0.51 8.67
C LYS A 28 17.90 0.50 9.70
N GLU A 29 18.16 0.97 10.92
CA GLU A 29 17.17 1.10 11.99
C GLU A 29 16.07 2.10 11.64
N ALA A 30 16.42 3.27 11.07
CA ALA A 30 15.44 4.27 10.63
C ALA A 30 14.51 3.73 9.55
N ILE A 31 15.06 3.03 8.55
CA ILE A 31 14.27 2.38 7.48
C ILE A 31 13.33 1.32 8.08
N ASN A 32 13.86 0.43 8.92
CA ASN A 32 13.05 -0.62 9.55
C ASN A 32 11.93 -0.05 10.42
N LYS A 33 12.19 1.04 11.15
CA LYS A 33 11.17 1.73 11.94
C LYS A 33 10.06 2.31 11.08
N ALA A 34 10.41 2.91 9.94
CA ALA A 34 9.41 3.43 8.99
C ALA A 34 8.58 2.29 8.37
N ILE A 35 9.21 1.20 7.91
CA ILE A 35 8.52 0.04 7.33
C ILE A 35 7.61 -0.64 8.36
N ASN A 36 8.07 -0.78 9.61
CA ASN A 36 7.24 -1.32 10.68
C ASN A 36 6.05 -0.40 11.01
N GLY A 37 6.23 0.91 10.98
CA GLY A 37 5.15 1.88 11.14
C GLY A 37 4.11 1.79 10.02
N LEU A 38 4.54 1.62 8.77
CA LEU A 38 3.64 1.34 7.65
C LEU A 38 2.93 0.00 7.82
N ASN A 39 3.64 -1.03 8.27
CA ASN A 39 3.11 -2.38 8.44
C ASN A 39 2.03 -2.48 9.53
N ASN A 40 2.13 -1.71 10.60
CA ASN A 40 1.19 -1.71 11.72
C ASN A 40 0.17 -0.56 11.66
N GLY A 41 0.23 0.31 10.64
CA GLY A 41 -0.71 1.41 10.43
C GLY A 41 -0.45 2.65 11.30
N SER A 42 0.61 2.69 12.11
CA SER A 42 0.99 3.89 12.87
C SER A 42 1.58 5.00 11.99
N LEU A 43 2.01 4.64 10.78
CA LEU A 43 2.42 5.55 9.71
C LEU A 43 1.61 5.22 8.45
N ARG A 44 1.31 6.27 7.68
CA ARG A 44 0.53 6.16 6.44
C ARG A 44 1.14 7.06 5.36
N VAL A 45 1.24 6.57 4.11
CA VAL A 45 1.88 7.31 3.00
C VAL A 45 1.12 8.58 2.65
N ALA A 46 -0.20 8.58 2.76
CA ALA A 46 -0.99 9.79 2.68
C ALA A 46 -2.06 9.82 3.77
N SER A 47 -2.32 11.01 4.32
CA SER A 47 -3.33 11.23 5.34
C SER A 47 -4.06 12.55 5.12
N ARG A 48 -5.26 12.67 5.70
CA ARG A 48 -5.97 13.94 5.85
C ARG A 48 -5.79 14.45 7.28
N GLU A 49 -5.59 15.74 7.46
CA GLU A 49 -5.57 16.37 8.78
C GLU A 49 -6.94 16.95 9.12
N GLY A 50 -7.53 16.47 10.20
CA GLY A 50 -8.83 16.94 10.70
C GLY A 50 -9.95 16.81 9.66
N SER A 51 -10.69 17.89 9.44
CA SER A 51 -11.77 17.98 8.44
C SER A 51 -11.29 18.43 7.05
N SER A 52 -9.97 18.48 6.82
CA SER A 52 -9.42 18.87 5.52
C SER A 52 -9.85 17.89 4.43
N GLN A 53 -10.29 18.43 3.29
CA GLN A 53 -10.55 17.63 2.08
C GLN A 53 -9.24 17.26 1.36
N ASN A 54 -8.12 17.90 1.70
CA ASN A 54 -6.86 17.73 1.00
C ASN A 54 -6.05 16.59 1.60
N TRP A 55 -5.61 15.67 0.76
CA TRP A 55 -4.67 14.63 1.11
C TRP A 55 -3.25 15.16 1.13
N GLN A 56 -2.54 14.91 2.21
CA GLN A 56 -1.11 15.18 2.34
C GLN A 56 -0.31 13.91 2.11
N THR A 57 0.58 13.92 1.11
CA THR A 57 1.51 12.82 0.86
C THR A 57 2.79 12.99 1.68
N HIS A 58 3.12 11.98 2.47
CA HIS A 58 4.34 11.90 3.27
C HIS A 58 5.47 11.27 2.43
N GLN A 59 6.09 12.06 1.56
CA GLN A 59 7.08 11.59 0.57
C GLN A 59 8.25 10.82 1.21
N TRP A 60 8.65 11.18 2.43
CA TRP A 60 9.72 10.51 3.15
C TRP A 60 9.43 9.02 3.39
N LEU A 61 8.16 8.62 3.52
CA LEU A 61 7.76 7.22 3.65
C LEU A 61 7.94 6.45 2.32
N LYS A 62 7.68 7.09 1.18
CA LYS A 62 8.00 6.51 -0.13
C LYS A 62 9.51 6.34 -0.30
N LYS A 63 10.30 7.33 0.15
CA LYS A 63 11.77 7.23 0.19
C LYS A 63 12.22 6.06 1.07
N ALA A 64 11.60 5.86 2.23
CA ALA A 64 11.88 4.73 3.12
C ALA A 64 11.61 3.38 2.44
N VAL A 65 10.49 3.25 1.72
CA VAL A 65 10.16 2.05 0.94
C VAL A 65 11.23 1.79 -0.13
N LEU A 66 11.63 2.78 -0.90
CA LEU A 66 12.68 2.63 -1.92
C LEU A 66 14.04 2.25 -1.31
N LEU A 67 14.41 2.86 -0.19
CA LEU A 67 15.64 2.52 0.53
C LEU A 67 15.59 1.09 1.09
N SER A 68 14.42 0.60 1.51
CA SER A 68 14.28 -0.76 2.03
C SER A 68 14.68 -1.84 1.03
N PHE A 69 14.49 -1.59 -0.26
CA PHE A 69 14.92 -2.50 -1.33
C PHE A 69 16.44 -2.51 -1.53
N ARG A 70 17.15 -1.49 -1.05
CA ARG A 70 18.60 -1.36 -1.19
C ARG A 70 19.38 -2.00 -0.04
N ILE A 71 18.77 -2.16 1.12
CA ILE A 71 19.43 -2.65 2.33
C ILE A 71 19.29 -4.17 2.55
N LYS A 72 18.65 -4.87 1.62
CA LYS A 72 18.46 -6.31 1.65
C LYS A 72 18.79 -6.91 0.29
N ASP A 73 19.45 -8.06 0.29
CA ASP A 73 19.59 -8.91 -0.89
C ASP A 73 18.34 -9.78 -1.06
N ASN A 74 18.14 -10.29 -2.29
CA ASN A 74 17.13 -11.30 -2.51
C ASN A 74 17.54 -12.60 -1.78
N SER A 75 16.59 -13.25 -1.17
CA SER A 75 16.77 -14.54 -0.51
C SER A 75 15.64 -15.50 -0.88
N LYS A 76 15.91 -16.80 -0.76
CA LYS A 76 14.88 -17.81 -0.93
C LYS A 76 13.86 -17.69 0.20
N MET A 77 12.60 -17.71 -0.17
CA MET A 77 11.46 -17.77 0.74
C MET A 77 10.68 -19.05 0.43
N ASP A 78 10.45 -19.86 1.44
CA ASP A 78 9.70 -21.09 1.29
C ASP A 78 8.20 -20.81 1.24
N GLY A 79 7.49 -21.47 0.35
CA GLY A 79 6.04 -21.40 0.21
C GLY A 79 5.43 -22.79 0.04
N ASN A 80 4.12 -22.91 0.25
CA ASN A 80 3.43 -24.20 0.21
C ASN A 80 3.41 -24.87 -1.17
N TYR A 81 3.36 -24.06 -2.24
CA TYR A 81 3.22 -24.55 -3.62
C TYR A 81 4.46 -24.30 -4.47
N THR A 82 5.25 -23.30 -4.12
CA THR A 82 6.47 -22.92 -4.81
C THR A 82 7.37 -22.15 -3.87
N ASN A 83 8.64 -22.01 -4.24
CA ASN A 83 9.56 -21.13 -3.54
C ASN A 83 9.60 -19.78 -4.25
N TYR A 84 9.88 -18.75 -3.48
CA TYR A 84 10.05 -17.39 -3.99
C TYR A 84 11.51 -16.94 -3.83
N PHE A 85 11.89 -15.90 -4.55
CA PHE A 85 13.23 -15.31 -4.45
C PHE A 85 13.10 -13.78 -4.50
N ASP A 86 12.97 -13.15 -3.34
CA ASP A 86 12.76 -11.71 -3.20
C ASP A 86 13.37 -11.21 -1.87
N LYS A 87 13.34 -9.93 -1.67
CA LYS A 87 13.82 -9.22 -0.47
C LYS A 87 12.71 -8.75 0.47
N VAL A 88 11.46 -8.79 0.04
CA VAL A 88 10.30 -8.38 0.82
C VAL A 88 9.43 -9.60 1.13
N GLU A 89 9.39 -9.96 2.40
CA GLU A 89 8.61 -11.10 2.88
C GLU A 89 7.10 -10.85 2.76
N SER A 90 6.33 -11.95 2.78
CA SER A 90 4.88 -11.85 3.01
C SER A 90 4.63 -11.34 4.44
N LYS A 91 3.65 -10.44 4.59
CA LYS A 91 3.20 -9.94 5.90
C LYS A 91 2.84 -11.07 6.86
N PHE A 92 2.27 -12.14 6.32
CA PHE A 92 1.73 -13.25 7.11
C PHE A 92 2.66 -14.46 7.22
N ALA A 93 3.91 -14.36 6.73
CA ALA A 93 4.85 -15.50 6.67
C ALA A 93 5.06 -16.20 8.02
N HIS A 94 4.99 -15.45 9.13
CA HIS A 94 5.26 -15.96 10.48
C HIS A 94 4.04 -15.90 11.41
N PHE A 95 2.86 -15.56 10.87
CA PHE A 95 1.64 -15.44 11.65
C PHE A 95 1.14 -16.80 12.13
N GLN A 96 0.73 -16.82 13.39
CA GLN A 96 0.01 -17.92 14.01
C GLN A 96 -1.50 -17.57 14.08
N GLU A 97 -2.35 -18.53 14.41
CA GLU A 97 -3.79 -18.32 14.55
C GLU A 97 -4.13 -17.12 15.46
N LYS A 98 -3.37 -16.95 16.54
CA LYS A 98 -3.53 -15.82 17.46
C LYS A 98 -3.33 -14.47 16.76
N ASP A 99 -2.34 -14.35 15.87
CA ASP A 99 -2.02 -13.11 15.19
C ASP A 99 -3.14 -12.69 14.23
N PHE A 100 -3.78 -13.67 13.56
CA PHE A 100 -4.95 -13.41 12.73
C PHE A 100 -6.18 -13.01 13.55
N ASN A 101 -6.40 -13.66 14.69
CA ASN A 101 -7.50 -13.32 15.59
C ASN A 101 -7.33 -11.93 16.19
N ASP A 102 -6.14 -11.57 16.65
CA ASP A 102 -5.81 -10.23 17.19
C ASP A 102 -5.91 -9.15 16.10
N GLY A 103 -5.49 -9.45 14.87
CA GLY A 103 -5.62 -8.58 13.71
C GLY A 103 -7.05 -8.39 13.25
N GLY A 104 -7.92 -9.38 13.49
CA GLY A 104 -9.35 -9.34 13.21
C GLY A 104 -9.71 -9.30 11.73
N TYR A 105 -8.85 -9.80 10.85
CA TYR A 105 -9.09 -9.86 9.40
C TYR A 105 -9.11 -11.31 8.89
N ARG A 106 -9.75 -11.52 7.74
CA ARG A 106 -9.83 -12.80 7.07
C ARG A 106 -8.90 -12.80 5.84
N VAL A 107 -8.03 -13.81 5.75
CA VAL A 107 -7.09 -13.98 4.63
C VAL A 107 -7.36 -15.32 3.98
N VAL A 108 -7.88 -15.28 2.76
CA VAL A 108 -8.20 -16.49 1.97
C VAL A 108 -6.92 -17.04 1.34
N PRO A 109 -6.74 -18.37 1.24
CA PRO A 109 -5.56 -18.95 0.61
C PRO A 109 -5.25 -18.33 -0.76
N ASN A 110 -3.97 -18.07 -1.00
CA ASN A 110 -3.38 -17.35 -2.13
C ASN A 110 -3.53 -15.83 -2.10
N ALA A 111 -4.14 -15.23 -1.08
CA ALA A 111 -4.00 -13.80 -0.87
C ALA A 111 -2.54 -13.48 -0.49
N MET A 112 -1.93 -12.54 -1.22
CA MET A 112 -0.53 -12.12 -1.00
C MET A 112 -0.49 -10.68 -0.52
N VAL A 113 0.08 -10.47 0.67
CA VAL A 113 0.30 -9.15 1.25
C VAL A 113 1.78 -9.00 1.54
N ARG A 114 2.44 -8.00 0.96
CA ARG A 114 3.85 -7.72 1.24
C ARG A 114 4.01 -7.04 2.58
N GLN A 115 5.05 -7.39 3.33
CA GLN A 115 5.41 -6.69 4.56
C GLN A 115 5.62 -5.19 4.30
N GLY A 116 5.20 -4.34 5.24
CA GLY A 116 5.20 -2.89 5.07
C GLY A 116 3.89 -2.35 4.48
N SER A 117 2.86 -3.18 4.36
CA SER A 117 1.47 -2.75 4.10
C SER A 117 0.59 -2.96 5.32
N PHE A 118 -0.40 -2.09 5.50
CA PHE A 118 -1.38 -2.19 6.60
C PHE A 118 -2.67 -2.83 6.13
N ILE A 119 -3.23 -3.70 6.98
CA ILE A 119 -4.55 -4.30 6.81
C ILE A 119 -5.35 -4.05 8.09
N GLY A 120 -6.47 -3.37 7.96
CA GLY A 120 -7.37 -3.00 9.04
C GLY A 120 -8.23 -4.17 9.54
N LYS A 121 -8.84 -4.00 10.72
CA LYS A 121 -9.78 -4.98 11.29
C LYS A 121 -10.97 -5.22 10.36
N ASN A 122 -11.52 -6.41 10.43
CA ASN A 122 -12.67 -6.83 9.63
C ASN A 122 -12.44 -6.76 8.11
N ALA A 123 -11.21 -6.49 7.65
CA ALA A 123 -10.90 -6.60 6.23
C ALA A 123 -10.96 -8.06 5.76
N VAL A 124 -11.40 -8.26 4.53
CA VAL A 124 -11.43 -9.56 3.87
C VAL A 124 -10.54 -9.51 2.64
N LEU A 125 -9.53 -10.35 2.62
CA LEU A 125 -8.63 -10.51 1.49
C LEU A 125 -8.95 -11.84 0.81
N MET A 126 -9.62 -11.79 -0.33
CA MET A 126 -9.73 -12.93 -1.24
C MET A 126 -8.37 -13.17 -1.90
N PRO A 127 -8.17 -14.22 -2.72
CA PRO A 127 -6.94 -14.38 -3.49
C PRO A 127 -6.62 -13.09 -4.30
N SER A 128 -5.76 -12.26 -3.77
CA SER A 128 -5.52 -10.89 -4.22
C SER A 128 -4.08 -10.47 -3.89
N TYR A 129 -3.67 -9.30 -4.31
CA TYR A 129 -2.32 -8.81 -4.07
C TYR A 129 -2.33 -7.40 -3.45
N VAL A 130 -1.65 -7.24 -2.32
CA VAL A 130 -1.43 -5.94 -1.66
C VAL A 130 0.05 -5.65 -1.56
N ASN A 131 0.50 -4.59 -2.20
CA ASN A 131 1.91 -4.25 -2.29
C ASN A 131 2.38 -3.37 -1.11
N ILE A 132 3.70 -3.32 -0.91
CA ILE A 132 4.36 -2.57 0.16
C ILE A 132 3.96 -1.09 0.17
N GLY A 133 3.79 -0.51 1.34
CA GLY A 133 3.35 0.88 1.55
C GLY A 133 1.85 1.09 1.39
N ALA A 134 1.11 0.11 0.89
CA ALA A 134 -0.34 0.19 0.78
C ALA A 134 -1.02 0.20 2.15
N TYR A 135 -2.15 0.86 2.21
CA TYR A 135 -3.01 0.94 3.40
C TYR A 135 -4.42 0.48 3.01
N VAL A 136 -4.88 -0.60 3.60
CA VAL A 136 -6.24 -1.12 3.44
C VAL A 136 -6.95 -0.99 4.78
N ASP A 137 -7.93 -0.10 4.86
CA ASP A 137 -8.60 0.24 6.11
C ASP A 137 -9.68 -0.78 6.49
N GLU A 138 -10.27 -0.55 7.65
CA GLU A 138 -11.22 -1.40 8.34
C GLU A 138 -12.45 -1.76 7.48
N GLY A 139 -12.90 -3.00 7.56
CA GLY A 139 -14.11 -3.49 6.89
C GLY A 139 -14.03 -3.61 5.37
N THR A 140 -12.88 -3.31 4.78
CA THR A 140 -12.69 -3.33 3.33
C THR A 140 -12.52 -4.75 2.80
N MET A 141 -13.15 -5.02 1.65
CA MET A 141 -12.94 -6.25 0.88
C MET A 141 -12.02 -5.99 -0.32
N VAL A 142 -10.95 -6.75 -0.40
CA VAL A 142 -10.11 -6.89 -1.60
C VAL A 142 -10.45 -8.21 -2.24
N ASP A 143 -11.30 -8.17 -3.27
CA ASP A 143 -11.89 -9.37 -3.86
C ASP A 143 -10.92 -10.09 -4.82
N THR A 144 -11.37 -11.19 -5.36
CA THR A 144 -10.58 -12.16 -6.12
C THR A 144 -9.83 -11.52 -7.29
N TRP A 145 -8.51 -11.70 -7.30
CA TRP A 145 -7.57 -11.14 -8.27
C TRP A 145 -7.51 -9.62 -8.34
N ALA A 146 -8.07 -8.92 -7.34
CA ALA A 146 -7.84 -7.49 -7.21
C ALA A 146 -6.40 -7.20 -6.76
N THR A 147 -5.88 -6.04 -7.17
CA THR A 147 -4.53 -5.58 -6.86
C THR A 147 -4.59 -4.21 -6.19
N VAL A 148 -3.90 -4.07 -5.05
CA VAL A 148 -3.63 -2.79 -4.41
C VAL A 148 -2.15 -2.48 -4.58
N GLY A 149 -1.85 -1.51 -5.42
CA GLY A 149 -0.49 -1.13 -5.80
C GLY A 149 0.31 -0.49 -4.66
N SER A 150 1.61 -0.33 -4.87
CA SER A 150 2.52 0.24 -3.86
C SER A 150 2.05 1.61 -3.41
N CYS A 151 1.97 1.81 -2.10
CA CYS A 151 1.57 3.08 -1.47
C CYS A 151 0.11 3.50 -1.70
N ALA A 152 -0.71 2.74 -2.43
CA ALA A 152 -2.12 3.04 -2.60
C ALA A 152 -2.86 3.06 -1.25
N GLN A 153 -3.85 3.93 -1.11
CA GLN A 153 -4.58 4.13 0.13
C GLN A 153 -6.05 3.79 -0.07
N ILE A 154 -6.53 2.78 0.62
CA ILE A 154 -7.93 2.33 0.56
C ILE A 154 -8.59 2.66 1.89
N GLY A 155 -9.70 3.36 1.84
CA GLY A 155 -10.50 3.75 2.99
C GLY A 155 -11.27 2.59 3.63
N LYS A 156 -12.16 2.96 4.55
CA LYS A 156 -13.01 2.00 5.28
C LYS A 156 -14.19 1.52 4.45
N ASN A 157 -14.60 0.28 4.70
CA ASN A 157 -15.79 -0.32 4.09
C ASN A 157 -15.81 -0.23 2.56
N VAL A 158 -14.65 -0.24 1.92
CA VAL A 158 -14.52 -0.23 0.47
C VAL A 158 -14.71 -1.66 -0.07
N HIS A 159 -15.37 -1.77 -1.21
CA HIS A 159 -15.40 -3.01 -1.97
C HIS A 159 -14.61 -2.87 -3.27
N LEU A 160 -13.43 -3.47 -3.33
CA LEU A 160 -12.68 -3.65 -4.56
C LEU A 160 -13.12 -4.97 -5.17
N SER A 161 -13.99 -4.92 -6.19
CA SER A 161 -14.55 -6.12 -6.82
C SER A 161 -13.51 -6.95 -7.57
N GLY A 162 -13.89 -8.13 -8.03
CA GLY A 162 -12.97 -9.07 -8.68
C GLY A 162 -12.19 -8.48 -9.83
N GLY A 163 -10.86 -8.62 -9.77
CA GLY A 163 -9.94 -8.15 -10.81
C GLY A 163 -9.79 -6.62 -10.89
N VAL A 164 -10.19 -5.87 -9.88
CA VAL A 164 -9.93 -4.43 -9.79
C VAL A 164 -8.43 -4.17 -9.65
N GLY A 165 -7.91 -3.20 -10.40
CA GLY A 165 -6.55 -2.71 -10.27
C GLY A 165 -6.51 -1.31 -9.66
N ILE A 166 -5.92 -1.18 -8.47
CA ILE A 166 -5.59 0.12 -7.90
C ILE A 166 -4.10 0.34 -8.10
N GLY A 167 -3.76 1.32 -8.92
CA GLY A 167 -2.39 1.61 -9.31
C GLY A 167 -1.53 2.05 -8.14
N GLY A 168 -0.29 1.59 -8.15
CA GLY A 168 0.74 2.02 -7.21
C GLY A 168 1.51 3.21 -7.75
N VAL A 169 1.74 4.21 -6.91
CA VAL A 169 2.58 5.37 -7.24
C VAL A 169 3.71 5.48 -6.23
N LEU A 170 4.66 4.55 -6.33
CA LEU A 170 5.90 4.61 -5.54
C LEU A 170 6.88 5.60 -6.17
N GLU A 171 7.01 5.58 -7.48
CA GLU A 171 7.77 6.52 -8.28
C GLU A 171 6.87 7.12 -9.38
N PRO A 172 7.02 8.41 -9.69
CA PRO A 172 7.95 9.36 -9.09
C PRO A 172 7.57 9.77 -7.66
N ILE A 173 8.57 10.14 -6.85
CA ILE A 173 8.41 10.44 -5.42
C ILE A 173 7.37 11.55 -5.16
N GLN A 174 7.40 12.60 -5.98
CA GLN A 174 6.53 13.78 -5.85
C GLN A 174 5.06 13.51 -6.18
N ALA A 175 4.74 12.43 -6.92
CA ALA A 175 3.36 12.11 -7.24
C ALA A 175 2.61 11.57 -6.02
N GLY A 176 1.37 11.98 -5.82
CA GLY A 176 0.48 11.42 -4.80
C GLY A 176 0.16 9.95 -5.08
N PRO A 177 -0.12 9.14 -4.05
CA PRO A 177 -0.60 7.78 -4.26
C PRO A 177 -2.04 7.78 -4.78
N THR A 178 -2.45 6.68 -5.42
CA THR A 178 -3.87 6.46 -5.71
C THR A 178 -4.62 6.26 -4.41
N ILE A 179 -5.76 6.93 -4.28
CA ILE A 179 -6.56 6.96 -3.04
C ILE A 179 -8.00 6.62 -3.36
N ILE A 180 -8.56 5.68 -2.62
CA ILE A 180 -10.00 5.36 -2.61
C ILE A 180 -10.52 5.73 -1.23
N GLY A 181 -11.50 6.63 -1.18
CA GLY A 181 -12.15 7.09 0.05
C GLY A 181 -13.02 6.02 0.71
N ASP A 182 -13.65 6.39 1.80
CA ASP A 182 -14.49 5.49 2.58
C ASP A 182 -15.79 5.12 1.85
N ASN A 183 -16.29 3.92 2.11
CA ASN A 183 -17.57 3.39 1.60
C ASN A 183 -17.69 3.39 0.06
N CYS A 184 -16.57 3.33 -0.66
CA CYS A 184 -16.57 3.24 -2.11
C CYS A 184 -16.83 1.82 -2.61
N PHE A 185 -17.50 1.72 -3.76
CA PHE A 185 -17.63 0.48 -4.51
C PHE A 185 -16.93 0.62 -5.87
N ILE A 186 -15.91 -0.21 -6.11
CA ILE A 186 -15.18 -0.24 -7.37
C ILE A 186 -15.56 -1.51 -8.11
N GLY A 187 -16.26 -1.35 -9.24
CA GLY A 187 -16.80 -2.44 -10.04
C GLY A 187 -15.73 -3.30 -10.67
N ALA A 188 -16.06 -4.59 -10.88
CA ALA A 188 -15.14 -5.60 -11.37
C ALA A 188 -14.36 -5.18 -12.63
N ARG A 189 -13.06 -5.52 -12.67
CA ARG A 189 -12.16 -5.21 -13.80
C ARG A 189 -11.96 -3.73 -14.09
N SER A 190 -12.27 -2.84 -13.13
CA SER A 190 -11.93 -1.42 -13.25
C SER A 190 -10.50 -1.15 -12.80
N GLU A 191 -9.88 -0.11 -13.38
CA GLU A 191 -8.55 0.36 -13.03
C GLU A 191 -8.63 1.82 -12.56
N VAL A 192 -8.09 2.12 -11.39
CA VAL A 192 -7.91 3.48 -10.88
C VAL A 192 -6.42 3.68 -10.60
N VAL A 193 -5.77 4.55 -11.36
CA VAL A 193 -4.30 4.61 -11.42
C VAL A 193 -3.79 6.05 -11.33
N GLU A 194 -2.47 6.23 -11.40
CA GLU A 194 -1.77 7.51 -11.57
C GLU A 194 -2.06 8.55 -10.48
N GLY A 195 -2.33 8.10 -9.24
CA GLY A 195 -2.56 9.01 -8.13
C GLY A 195 -3.93 9.68 -8.14
N VAL A 196 -4.89 9.14 -8.88
CA VAL A 196 -6.29 9.59 -8.83
C VAL A 196 -6.84 9.41 -7.42
N VAL A 197 -7.62 10.40 -6.97
CA VAL A 197 -8.37 10.36 -5.72
C VAL A 197 -9.84 10.12 -6.04
N VAL A 198 -10.37 9.01 -5.54
CA VAL A 198 -11.80 8.71 -5.53
C VAL A 198 -12.33 9.06 -4.15
N GLU A 199 -13.22 10.04 -4.06
CA GLU A 199 -13.75 10.52 -2.78
C GLU A 199 -14.76 9.54 -2.18
N ASP A 200 -15.10 9.78 -0.91
CA ASP A 200 -15.97 8.91 -0.12
C ASP A 200 -17.33 8.65 -0.78
N ASN A 201 -17.88 7.46 -0.61
CA ASN A 201 -19.18 7.02 -1.09
C ASN A 201 -19.34 6.94 -2.63
N ALA A 202 -18.22 6.99 -3.37
CA ALA A 202 -18.28 6.88 -4.82
C ALA A 202 -18.55 5.44 -5.28
N VAL A 203 -19.30 5.32 -6.36
CA VAL A 203 -19.58 4.05 -7.03
C VAL A 203 -19.02 4.11 -8.44
N ILE A 204 -18.05 3.27 -8.74
CA ILE A 204 -17.49 3.09 -10.09
C ILE A 204 -18.04 1.78 -10.65
N SER A 205 -18.64 1.87 -11.84
CA SER A 205 -19.18 0.70 -12.55
C SER A 205 -18.07 -0.26 -12.98
N MET A 206 -18.42 -1.46 -13.36
CA MET A 206 -17.46 -2.45 -13.87
C MET A 206 -16.80 -1.98 -15.18
N GLY A 207 -15.54 -2.36 -15.37
CA GLY A 207 -14.80 -2.11 -16.61
C GLY A 207 -14.48 -0.64 -16.89
N VAL A 208 -14.37 0.19 -15.85
CA VAL A 208 -14.03 1.61 -15.96
C VAL A 208 -12.54 1.82 -15.73
N TYR A 209 -11.88 2.62 -16.59
CA TYR A 209 -10.46 2.92 -16.52
C TYR A 209 -10.24 4.40 -16.26
N ILE A 210 -9.65 4.75 -15.12
CA ILE A 210 -9.47 6.14 -14.67
C ILE A 210 -7.99 6.39 -14.36
N GLY A 211 -7.38 7.30 -15.11
CA GLY A 211 -6.06 7.89 -14.86
C GLY A 211 -6.16 9.41 -14.77
N GLN A 212 -5.05 10.09 -14.53
CA GLN A 212 -5.01 11.56 -14.38
C GLN A 212 -5.56 12.33 -15.59
N SER A 213 -5.41 11.78 -16.79
CA SER A 213 -5.88 12.42 -18.03
C SER A 213 -7.33 12.08 -18.38
N THR A 214 -7.98 11.20 -17.63
CA THR A 214 -9.36 10.80 -17.87
C THR A 214 -10.31 11.95 -17.64
N LYS A 215 -11.05 12.32 -18.68
CA LYS A 215 -12.09 13.36 -18.57
C LYS A 215 -13.38 12.72 -18.10
N ILE A 216 -13.95 13.26 -17.04
CA ILE A 216 -15.24 12.86 -16.51
C ILE A 216 -16.21 14.02 -16.77
N TYR A 217 -17.34 13.72 -17.42
CA TYR A 217 -18.35 14.70 -17.78
C TYR A 217 -19.61 14.46 -16.96
N ASP A 218 -20.21 15.52 -16.50
CA ASP A 218 -21.55 15.46 -15.95
C ASP A 218 -22.53 15.18 -17.09
N ARG A 219 -23.36 14.16 -16.90
CA ARG A 219 -24.28 13.69 -17.93
C ARG A 219 -25.42 14.69 -18.22
N GLU A 220 -25.77 15.54 -17.24
CA GLU A 220 -26.85 16.50 -17.36
C GLU A 220 -26.38 17.84 -17.93
N THR A 221 -25.13 18.21 -17.62
CA THR A 221 -24.59 19.53 -18.01
C THR A 221 -23.58 19.49 -19.15
N GLY A 222 -23.06 18.30 -19.47
CA GLY A 222 -22.11 18.09 -20.57
C GLY A 222 -20.64 18.20 -20.19
#